data_63fc0db235eaa89ff3da9a64b932fe9b
#
_entry.id   63fc0db235eaa89ff3da9a64b932fe9b
#
_cell.length_a   1.000
_cell.length_b   1.000
_cell.length_c   1.000
_cell.angle_alpha   90.00
_cell.angle_beta   90.00
_cell.angle_gamma   90.00
#
_symmetry.space_group_name_H-M   'P 1'
#
loop_
_entity.id
_entity.type
_entity.pdbx_description
1 polymer ?
#
loop_
_entity_poly.entity_id
_entity_poly.type
_entity_poly.pdbx_seq_one_letter_code
_entity_poly.pdbx_strand_id
1 'polypeptide(L)'
;MRKDMEVTGLVLAGGRGTRMGSVDKGLQLFNGKPMGQHVLERLRPQVLHLLINANQNLETYSAWGTAVWPDAIAGFAGPLAGLHTGLLHCNTPLLVTVPCDSPFLPLDLVAKLMAALQAQDADLAVAVTGQGSTRQPQPVFTLARVDVLPHLTAFLSGGGRKVDAWYATLKVAEVNFEDEAAFRNINTLAELQEFSHTAPAP
;
A
#
# COMPACT_ATOMS: atom_id res chain seq x y z
N MET A 1 -22.42 -5.21 9.02
CA MET A 1 -21.10 -5.68 8.53
C MET A 1 -20.52 -6.58 9.61
N ARG A 2 -19.98 -7.78 9.30
CA ARG A 2 -19.37 -8.64 10.32
C ARG A 2 -18.08 -7.97 10.79
N LYS A 3 -17.82 -7.95 12.09
CA LYS A 3 -16.66 -7.29 12.72
C LYS A 3 -15.32 -7.83 12.19
N ASP A 4 -15.31 -9.08 11.77
CA ASP A 4 -14.16 -9.81 11.23
C ASP A 4 -13.77 -9.37 9.79
N MET A 5 -14.56 -8.50 9.17
CA MET A 5 -14.39 -7.97 7.80
C MET A 5 -14.03 -6.47 7.79
N GLU A 6 -13.79 -5.88 8.95
CA GLU A 6 -13.37 -4.50 9.04
C GLU A 6 -11.90 -4.36 8.63
N VAL A 7 -11.61 -3.39 7.78
CA VAL A 7 -10.29 -3.16 7.21
C VAL A 7 -9.79 -1.76 7.53
N THR A 8 -8.54 -1.66 7.96
CA THR A 8 -7.80 -0.40 7.99
C THR A 8 -6.96 -0.28 6.73
N GLY A 9 -7.01 0.87 6.07
CA GLY A 9 -6.15 1.21 4.93
C GLY A 9 -4.88 1.91 5.38
N LEU A 10 -3.73 1.52 4.84
CA LEU A 10 -2.44 2.13 5.07
C LEU A 10 -1.83 2.61 3.76
N VAL A 11 -1.63 3.92 3.63
CA VAL A 11 -0.86 4.49 2.53
C VAL A 11 0.62 4.55 2.91
N LEU A 12 1.47 3.86 2.13
CA LEU A 12 2.92 3.84 2.34
C LEU A 12 3.58 5.01 1.59
N ALA A 13 4.03 6.00 2.35
CA ALA A 13 4.73 7.20 1.88
C ALA A 13 6.17 7.31 2.43
N GLY A 14 6.69 6.25 3.05
CA GLY A 14 8.00 6.24 3.72
C GLY A 14 9.23 6.06 2.80
N GLY A 15 9.07 6.07 1.48
CA GLY A 15 10.15 5.85 0.52
C GLY A 15 11.18 6.98 0.48
N ARG A 16 12.48 6.66 0.34
CA ARG A 16 13.58 7.64 0.30
C ARG A 16 13.60 8.56 -0.94
N GLY A 17 12.76 8.34 -1.94
CA GLY A 17 12.65 9.18 -3.15
C GLY A 17 13.97 9.39 -3.94
N THR A 18 14.99 8.56 -3.72
CA THR A 18 16.36 8.76 -4.23
C THR A 18 16.47 8.91 -5.75
N ARG A 19 15.55 8.31 -6.51
CA ARG A 19 15.51 8.38 -7.99
C ARG A 19 14.95 9.71 -8.52
N MET A 20 14.25 10.48 -7.69
CA MET A 20 13.69 11.80 -8.02
C MET A 20 14.37 12.94 -7.24
N GLY A 21 15.67 12.79 -6.90
CA GLY A 21 16.40 13.83 -6.17
C GLY A 21 15.96 14.00 -4.73
N SER A 22 15.58 12.92 -4.03
CA SER A 22 15.06 12.95 -2.65
C SER A 22 13.71 13.65 -2.48
N VAL A 23 12.92 13.73 -3.55
CA VAL A 23 11.58 14.32 -3.53
C VAL A 23 10.58 13.34 -2.95
N ASP A 24 9.71 13.80 -2.07
CA ASP A 24 8.60 13.02 -1.53
C ASP A 24 7.53 12.82 -2.62
N LYS A 25 7.40 11.59 -3.11
CA LYS A 25 6.50 11.25 -4.22
C LYS A 25 5.03 11.49 -3.89
N GLY A 26 4.63 11.18 -2.65
CA GLY A 26 3.25 11.37 -2.21
C GLY A 26 2.81 12.82 -2.21
N LEU A 27 3.76 13.76 -2.12
CA LEU A 27 3.50 15.20 -2.14
C LEU A 27 3.60 15.82 -3.55
N GLN A 28 4.05 15.07 -4.56
CA GLN A 28 4.07 15.58 -5.93
C GLN A 28 2.66 15.83 -6.45
N LEU A 29 2.48 16.97 -7.10
CA LEU A 29 1.18 17.36 -7.64
C LEU A 29 0.87 16.56 -8.91
N PHE A 30 -0.23 15.86 -8.88
CA PHE A 30 -0.86 15.21 -10.02
C PHE A 30 -2.26 15.82 -10.21
N ASN A 31 -2.53 16.41 -11.37
CA ASN A 31 -3.78 17.14 -11.62
C ASN A 31 -4.13 18.16 -10.53
N GLY A 32 -3.14 18.95 -10.08
CA GLY A 32 -3.32 20.01 -9.08
C GLY A 32 -3.46 19.55 -7.63
N LYS A 33 -3.35 18.24 -7.34
CA LYS A 33 -3.48 17.66 -6.01
C LYS A 33 -2.32 16.69 -5.73
N PRO A 34 -1.79 16.59 -4.49
CA PRO A 34 -0.77 15.59 -4.14
C PRO A 34 -1.19 14.16 -4.48
N MET A 35 -0.27 13.36 -5.07
CA MET A 35 -0.55 11.97 -5.44
C MET A 35 -1.09 11.15 -4.28
N GLY A 36 -0.53 11.29 -3.09
CA GLY A 36 -1.00 10.59 -1.91
C GLY A 36 -2.44 10.90 -1.53
N GLN A 37 -2.94 12.12 -1.83
CA GLN A 37 -4.35 12.46 -1.62
C GLN A 37 -5.27 11.76 -2.62
N HIS A 38 -4.86 11.61 -3.89
CA HIS A 38 -5.62 10.80 -4.85
C HIS A 38 -5.74 9.34 -4.38
N VAL A 39 -4.64 8.77 -3.86
CA VAL A 39 -4.63 7.42 -3.29
C VAL A 39 -5.58 7.32 -2.10
N LEU A 40 -5.52 8.26 -1.16
CA LEU A 40 -6.41 8.30 0.01
C LEU A 40 -7.89 8.37 -0.40
N GLU A 41 -8.24 9.22 -1.38
CA GLU A 41 -9.61 9.37 -1.84
C GLU A 41 -10.17 8.09 -2.47
N ARG A 42 -9.36 7.35 -3.21
CA ARG A 42 -9.77 6.08 -3.82
C ARG A 42 -9.82 4.92 -2.81
N LEU A 43 -8.97 4.96 -1.78
CA LEU A 43 -8.95 3.94 -0.73
C LEU A 43 -10.04 4.16 0.32
N ARG A 44 -10.36 5.41 0.66
CA ARG A 44 -11.33 5.80 1.71
C ARG A 44 -12.67 5.07 1.64
N PRO A 45 -13.35 4.94 0.49
CA PRO A 45 -14.65 4.26 0.41
C PRO A 45 -14.56 2.73 0.60
N GLN A 46 -13.35 2.16 0.60
CA GLN A 46 -13.12 0.72 0.67
C GLN A 46 -12.76 0.23 2.09
N VAL A 47 -12.49 1.14 3.04
CA VAL A 47 -11.95 0.82 4.37
C VAL A 47 -12.68 1.56 5.49
N LEU A 48 -12.59 1.05 6.71
CA LEU A 48 -13.20 1.68 7.88
C LEU A 48 -12.34 2.82 8.43
N HIS A 49 -11.01 2.62 8.49
CA HIS A 49 -10.04 3.57 8.98
C HIS A 49 -8.91 3.76 7.97
N LEU A 50 -8.24 4.92 8.04
CA LEU A 50 -7.07 5.22 7.22
C LEU A 50 -5.89 5.60 8.09
N LEU A 51 -4.71 5.14 7.70
CA LEU A 51 -3.42 5.49 8.25
C LEU A 51 -2.46 5.89 7.12
N ILE A 52 -1.48 6.69 7.44
CA ILE A 52 -0.34 6.99 6.55
C ILE A 52 0.93 6.57 7.28
N ASN A 53 1.81 5.85 6.61
CA ASN A 53 3.18 5.65 7.06
C ASN A 53 4.09 6.59 6.28
N ALA A 54 4.76 7.50 6.97
CA ALA A 54 5.70 8.44 6.38
C ALA A 54 6.86 8.70 7.35
N ASN A 55 8.09 8.82 6.83
CA ASN A 55 9.29 9.10 7.63
C ASN A 55 9.75 10.56 7.53
N GLN A 56 9.13 11.34 6.62
CA GLN A 56 9.41 12.75 6.36
C GLN A 56 8.09 13.50 6.18
N ASN A 57 8.12 14.83 6.26
CA ASN A 57 6.97 15.69 6.00
C ASN A 57 5.70 15.31 6.82
N LEU A 58 5.88 14.84 8.06
CA LEU A 58 4.81 14.32 8.91
C LEU A 58 3.70 15.34 9.12
N GLU A 59 4.04 16.60 9.33
CA GLU A 59 3.07 17.70 9.51
C GLU A 59 2.20 17.89 8.26
N THR A 60 2.82 17.85 7.06
CA THR A 60 2.11 17.98 5.79
C THR A 60 1.11 16.84 5.58
N TYR A 61 1.52 15.59 5.86
CA TYR A 61 0.62 14.43 5.79
C TYR A 61 -0.48 14.49 6.85
N SER A 62 -0.17 14.92 8.08
CA SER A 62 -1.15 15.05 9.16
C SER A 62 -2.23 16.09 8.86
N ALA A 63 -1.88 17.14 8.12
CA ALA A 63 -2.83 18.16 7.67
C ALA A 63 -3.94 17.61 6.76
N TRP A 64 -3.78 16.37 6.21
CA TRP A 64 -4.82 15.70 5.43
C TRP A 64 -5.91 15.03 6.29
N GLY A 65 -5.85 15.19 7.62
CA GLY A 65 -6.86 14.66 8.55
C GLY A 65 -6.81 13.15 8.71
N THR A 66 -5.66 12.54 8.50
CA THR A 66 -5.40 11.10 8.63
C THR A 66 -4.24 10.90 9.60
N ALA A 67 -4.31 9.89 10.47
CA ALA A 67 -3.24 9.56 11.41
C ALA A 67 -1.96 9.15 10.64
N VAL A 68 -0.81 9.73 11.04
CA VAL A 68 0.49 9.53 10.39
C VAL A 68 1.46 8.93 11.39
N TRP A 69 2.16 7.87 10.97
CA TRP A 69 3.12 7.15 11.79
C TRP A 69 4.44 6.93 11.03
N PRO A 70 5.59 7.28 11.63
CA PRO A 70 6.90 6.90 11.09
C PRO A 70 7.16 5.42 11.32
N ASP A 71 8.18 4.87 10.63
CA ASP A 71 8.61 3.50 10.84
C ASP A 71 8.94 3.25 12.32
N ALA A 72 8.31 2.23 12.91
CA ALA A 72 8.53 1.87 14.32
C ALA A 72 9.90 1.21 14.54
N ILE A 73 10.48 0.62 13.49
CA ILE A 73 11.77 -0.05 13.55
C ILE A 73 12.80 0.78 12.80
N ALA A 74 13.77 1.35 13.52
CA ALA A 74 14.84 2.15 12.93
C ALA A 74 15.75 1.34 12.00
N GLY A 75 16.23 1.99 10.93
CA GLY A 75 17.16 1.39 9.98
C GLY A 75 16.53 0.43 8.95
N PHE A 76 15.24 0.18 9.01
CA PHE A 76 14.54 -0.62 8.03
C PHE A 76 13.97 0.30 6.95
N ALA A 77 14.63 0.32 5.81
CA ALA A 77 14.07 0.94 4.62
C ALA A 77 13.27 -0.12 3.85
N GLY A 78 12.04 0.20 3.51
CA GLY A 78 11.24 -0.64 2.63
C GLY A 78 9.80 -0.88 3.08
N PRO A 79 8.97 -1.50 2.24
CA PRO A 79 7.53 -1.64 2.47
C PRO A 79 7.17 -2.45 3.74
N LEU A 80 8.01 -3.42 4.14
CA LEU A 80 7.77 -4.24 5.33
C LEU A 80 7.87 -3.45 6.64
N ALA A 81 8.71 -2.39 6.70
CA ALA A 81 8.77 -1.53 7.89
C ALA A 81 7.48 -0.71 8.03
N GLY A 82 6.98 -0.17 6.92
CA GLY A 82 5.70 0.52 6.90
C GLY A 82 4.53 -0.41 7.23
N LEU A 83 4.49 -1.62 6.65
CA LEU A 83 3.49 -2.63 6.98
C LEU A 83 3.51 -2.97 8.48
N HIS A 84 4.70 -3.20 9.05
CA HIS A 84 4.88 -3.46 10.48
C HIS A 84 4.29 -2.32 11.33
N THR A 85 4.62 -1.08 10.99
CA THR A 85 4.08 0.11 11.68
C THR A 85 2.56 0.18 11.56
N GLY A 86 2.02 -0.06 10.36
CA GLY A 86 0.57 -0.11 10.15
C GLY A 86 -0.12 -1.17 11.00
N LEU A 87 0.45 -2.38 11.09
CA LEU A 87 -0.09 -3.46 11.91
C LEU A 87 -0.06 -3.13 13.41
N LEU A 88 0.96 -2.42 13.90
CA LEU A 88 1.03 -1.94 15.30
C LEU A 88 -0.09 -0.97 15.65
N HIS A 89 -0.53 -0.15 14.70
CA HIS A 89 -1.55 0.89 14.91
C HIS A 89 -2.92 0.52 14.33
N CYS A 90 -3.06 -0.71 13.82
CA CYS A 90 -4.31 -1.22 13.27
C CYS A 90 -5.27 -1.65 14.38
N ASN A 91 -6.50 -1.12 14.34
CA ASN A 91 -7.55 -1.46 15.29
C ASN A 91 -8.66 -2.36 14.69
N THR A 92 -8.43 -2.87 13.48
CA THR A 92 -9.34 -3.78 12.77
C THR A 92 -8.64 -5.13 12.53
N PRO A 93 -9.37 -6.22 12.25
CA PRO A 93 -8.79 -7.53 12.00
C PRO A 93 -7.87 -7.60 10.77
N LEU A 94 -8.06 -6.68 9.82
CA LEU A 94 -7.38 -6.67 8.53
C LEU A 94 -6.76 -5.31 8.25
N LEU A 95 -5.57 -5.31 7.63
CA LEU A 95 -4.87 -4.13 7.14
C LEU A 95 -4.58 -4.28 5.64
N VAL A 96 -5.00 -3.30 4.84
CA VAL A 96 -4.59 -3.20 3.43
C VAL A 96 -3.51 -2.14 3.27
N THR A 97 -2.45 -2.45 2.54
CA THR A 97 -1.40 -1.49 2.15
C THR A 97 -1.53 -1.08 0.70
N VAL A 98 -1.23 0.17 0.41
CA VAL A 98 -1.11 0.72 -0.95
C VAL A 98 0.02 1.75 -1.00
N PRO A 99 0.74 1.91 -2.12
CA PRO A 99 1.78 2.93 -2.25
C PRO A 99 1.18 4.32 -2.49
N CYS A 100 1.85 5.38 -2.05
CA CYS A 100 1.41 6.77 -2.23
C CYS A 100 1.54 7.31 -3.66
N ASP A 101 2.23 6.58 -4.54
CA ASP A 101 2.54 6.97 -5.92
C ASP A 101 1.72 6.21 -6.99
N SER A 102 0.62 5.55 -6.58
CA SER A 102 -0.32 4.83 -7.45
C SER A 102 -1.71 5.46 -7.42
N PRO A 103 -1.91 6.63 -8.04
CA PRO A 103 -3.16 7.40 -7.93
C PRO A 103 -4.37 6.75 -8.61
N PHE A 104 -4.17 5.68 -9.38
CA PHE A 104 -5.20 4.99 -10.14
C PHE A 104 -5.76 3.73 -9.45
N LEU A 105 -5.29 3.38 -8.24
CA LEU A 105 -5.62 2.12 -7.57
C LEU A 105 -7.10 1.70 -7.77
N PRO A 106 -7.38 0.38 -7.94
CA PRO A 106 -8.73 -0.10 -8.25
C PRO A 106 -9.73 0.23 -7.13
N LEU A 107 -10.97 0.59 -7.48
CA LEU A 107 -12.03 0.89 -6.51
C LEU A 107 -12.62 -0.39 -5.87
N ASP A 108 -12.28 -1.55 -6.38
CA ASP A 108 -12.68 -2.88 -5.87
C ASP A 108 -11.49 -3.68 -5.27
N LEU A 109 -10.33 -3.02 -5.07
CA LEU A 109 -9.11 -3.63 -4.57
C LEU A 109 -9.36 -4.44 -3.29
N VAL A 110 -9.91 -3.77 -2.26
CA VAL A 110 -10.12 -4.39 -0.94
C VAL A 110 -11.11 -5.53 -1.00
N ALA A 111 -12.20 -5.37 -1.75
CA ALA A 111 -13.22 -6.39 -1.88
C ALA A 111 -12.68 -7.68 -2.52
N LYS A 112 -11.88 -7.55 -3.59
CA LYS A 112 -11.26 -8.69 -4.29
C LYS A 112 -10.21 -9.39 -3.42
N LEU A 113 -9.32 -8.61 -2.77
CA LEU A 113 -8.30 -9.17 -1.88
C LEU A 113 -8.94 -9.91 -0.70
N MET A 114 -9.99 -9.34 -0.09
CA MET A 114 -10.71 -9.94 1.02
C MET A 114 -11.39 -11.25 0.63
N ALA A 115 -12.05 -11.29 -0.53
CA ALA A 115 -12.70 -12.49 -1.03
C ALA A 115 -11.70 -13.64 -1.20
N ALA A 116 -10.53 -13.37 -1.76
CA ALA A 116 -9.50 -14.39 -1.94
C ALA A 116 -8.86 -14.83 -0.61
N LEU A 117 -8.57 -13.88 0.29
CA LEU A 117 -8.04 -14.16 1.61
C LEU A 117 -8.95 -15.12 2.40
N GLN A 118 -10.27 -14.89 2.34
CA GLN A 118 -11.25 -15.74 3.01
C GLN A 118 -11.41 -17.10 2.32
N ALA A 119 -11.55 -17.11 0.99
CA ALA A 119 -11.76 -18.35 0.23
C ALA A 119 -10.61 -19.35 0.40
N GLN A 120 -9.40 -18.85 0.55
CA GLN A 120 -8.20 -19.67 0.71
C GLN A 120 -7.76 -19.82 2.17
N ASP A 121 -8.44 -19.19 3.13
CA ASP A 121 -8.01 -19.11 4.53
C ASP A 121 -6.52 -18.71 4.63
N ALA A 122 -6.14 -17.64 3.91
CA ALA A 122 -4.78 -17.19 3.78
C ALA A 122 -4.37 -16.20 4.90
N ASP A 123 -3.07 -16.06 5.14
CA ASP A 123 -2.50 -15.08 6.07
C ASP A 123 -2.55 -13.67 5.47
N LEU A 124 -2.35 -13.60 4.15
CA LEU A 124 -2.46 -12.37 3.37
C LEU A 124 -2.91 -12.63 1.92
N ALA A 125 -3.45 -11.61 1.27
CA ALA A 125 -3.76 -11.61 -0.15
C ALA A 125 -2.99 -10.50 -0.86
N VAL A 126 -2.41 -10.78 -2.02
CA VAL A 126 -1.60 -9.85 -2.82
C VAL A 126 -2.17 -9.69 -4.22
N ALA A 127 -2.19 -8.45 -4.70
CA ALA A 127 -2.57 -8.18 -6.09
C ALA A 127 -1.49 -8.68 -7.06
N VAL A 128 -1.94 -9.22 -8.19
CA VAL A 128 -1.09 -9.66 -9.30
C VAL A 128 -1.67 -9.08 -10.59
N THR A 129 -0.83 -8.61 -11.49
CA THR A 129 -1.22 -8.15 -12.84
C THR A 129 -0.55 -9.01 -13.90
N GLY A 130 -1.09 -8.96 -15.13
CA GLY A 130 -0.60 -9.76 -16.24
C GLY A 130 -0.90 -11.26 -16.10
N GLN A 131 -0.53 -12.02 -17.12
CA GLN A 131 -0.74 -13.47 -17.17
C GLN A 131 0.47 -14.17 -17.79
N GLY A 132 0.69 -15.44 -17.42
CA GLY A 132 1.79 -16.24 -17.97
C GLY A 132 3.13 -15.57 -17.79
N SER A 133 3.83 -15.27 -18.89
CA SER A 133 5.16 -14.64 -18.87
C SER A 133 5.16 -13.16 -18.48
N THR A 134 4.00 -12.48 -18.52
CA THR A 134 3.85 -11.08 -18.10
C THR A 134 3.34 -10.95 -16.66
N ARG A 135 3.13 -12.07 -15.96
CA ARG A 135 2.65 -12.06 -14.57
C ARG A 135 3.60 -11.27 -13.68
N GLN A 136 3.05 -10.27 -12.98
CA GLN A 136 3.77 -9.38 -12.09
C GLN A 136 3.05 -9.23 -10.76
N PRO A 137 3.61 -9.74 -9.64
CA PRO A 137 3.10 -9.44 -8.32
C PRO A 137 3.24 -7.95 -7.99
N GLN A 138 2.24 -7.42 -7.28
CA GLN A 138 2.19 -6.04 -6.79
C GLN A 138 2.31 -6.04 -5.24
N PRO A 139 3.50 -6.30 -4.69
CA PRO A 139 3.66 -6.69 -3.28
C PRO A 139 3.31 -5.60 -2.27
N VAL A 140 3.16 -4.36 -2.71
CA VAL A 140 2.70 -3.25 -1.85
C VAL A 140 1.18 -3.17 -1.79
N PHE A 141 0.47 -3.76 -2.76
CA PHE A 141 -0.99 -3.87 -2.75
C PHE A 141 -1.39 -5.19 -2.09
N THR A 142 -1.38 -5.19 -0.76
CA THR A 142 -1.57 -6.39 0.06
C THR A 142 -2.61 -6.16 1.15
N LEU A 143 -3.52 -7.13 1.32
CA LEU A 143 -4.40 -7.23 2.48
C LEU A 143 -3.87 -8.32 3.41
N ALA A 144 -3.53 -7.98 4.64
CA ALA A 144 -2.97 -8.90 5.63
C ALA A 144 -3.88 -9.01 6.87
N ARG A 145 -3.91 -10.19 7.49
CA ARG A 145 -4.45 -10.37 8.84
C ARG A 145 -3.54 -9.67 9.85
N VAL A 146 -4.10 -9.06 10.88
CA VAL A 146 -3.31 -8.37 11.92
C VAL A 146 -2.48 -9.34 12.76
N ASP A 147 -2.91 -10.58 12.89
CA ASP A 147 -2.21 -11.62 13.65
C ASP A 147 -0.87 -12.07 13.02
N VAL A 148 -0.54 -11.65 11.79
CA VAL A 148 0.81 -11.84 11.22
C VAL A 148 1.87 -10.91 11.84
N LEU A 149 1.48 -9.93 12.66
CA LEU A 149 2.42 -8.96 13.25
C LEU A 149 3.58 -9.61 14.03
N PRO A 150 3.37 -10.60 14.92
CA PRO A 150 4.49 -11.26 15.62
C PRO A 150 5.44 -11.95 14.65
N HIS A 151 4.92 -12.57 13.59
CA HIS A 151 5.72 -13.24 12.56
C HIS A 151 6.56 -12.22 11.76
N LEU A 152 5.97 -11.09 11.35
CA LEU A 152 6.69 -10.01 10.67
C LEU A 152 7.77 -9.41 11.57
N THR A 153 7.46 -9.19 12.85
CA THR A 153 8.42 -8.68 13.84
C THR A 153 9.63 -9.60 13.95
N ALA A 154 9.42 -10.92 14.08
CA ALA A 154 10.49 -11.91 14.14
C ALA A 154 11.33 -11.92 12.86
N PHE A 155 10.70 -11.88 11.68
CA PHE A 155 11.39 -11.83 10.39
C PHE A 155 12.29 -10.59 10.26
N LEU A 156 11.78 -9.41 10.62
CA LEU A 156 12.54 -8.15 10.58
C LEU A 156 13.68 -8.13 11.61
N SER A 157 13.44 -8.62 12.82
CA SER A 157 14.46 -8.73 13.89
C SER A 157 15.57 -9.70 13.52
N GLY A 158 15.26 -10.77 12.77
CA GLY A 158 16.22 -11.73 12.22
C GLY A 158 17.03 -11.21 11.02
N GLY A 159 16.85 -9.93 10.64
CA GLY A 159 17.56 -9.31 9.52
C GLY A 159 16.88 -9.45 8.16
N GLY A 160 15.68 -10.03 8.10
CA GLY A 160 14.88 -10.11 6.88
C GLY A 160 14.48 -8.72 6.35
N ARG A 161 14.47 -8.54 5.02
CA ARG A 161 14.16 -7.24 4.38
C ARG A 161 13.31 -7.37 3.12
N LYS A 162 13.46 -8.47 2.40
CA LYS A 162 12.81 -8.67 1.10
C LYS A 162 11.36 -9.13 1.32
N VAL A 163 10.42 -8.46 0.65
CA VAL A 163 8.98 -8.79 0.71
C VAL A 163 8.74 -10.23 0.25
N ASP A 164 9.32 -10.62 -0.89
CA ASP A 164 9.15 -11.97 -1.45
C ASP A 164 9.64 -13.06 -0.50
N ALA A 165 10.75 -12.81 0.21
CA ALA A 165 11.28 -13.75 1.18
C ALA A 165 10.36 -13.90 2.39
N TRP A 166 9.69 -12.84 2.82
CA TRP A 166 8.71 -12.91 3.89
C TRP A 166 7.42 -13.60 3.43
N TYR A 167 6.92 -13.27 2.22
CA TYR A 167 5.73 -13.90 1.66
C TYR A 167 5.89 -15.41 1.49
N ALA A 168 7.09 -15.88 1.10
CA ALA A 168 7.39 -17.31 0.98
C ALA A 168 7.24 -18.11 2.30
N THR A 169 7.13 -17.44 3.43
CA THR A 169 6.96 -18.06 4.77
C THR A 169 5.50 -18.08 5.24
N LEU A 170 4.57 -17.58 4.43
CA LEU A 170 3.16 -17.40 4.73
C LEU A 170 2.26 -18.09 3.71
N LYS A 171 1.01 -18.30 4.09
CA LYS A 171 -0.04 -18.72 3.15
C LYS A 171 -0.57 -17.49 2.42
N VAL A 172 -0.16 -17.30 1.17
CA VAL A 172 -0.48 -16.13 0.35
C VAL A 172 -1.53 -16.47 -0.68
N ALA A 173 -2.63 -15.71 -0.71
CA ALA A 173 -3.62 -15.72 -1.79
C ALA A 173 -3.23 -14.70 -2.86
N GLU A 174 -3.11 -15.12 -4.11
CA GLU A 174 -2.87 -14.23 -5.24
C GLU A 174 -4.18 -13.86 -5.92
N VAL A 175 -4.34 -12.56 -6.22
CA VAL A 175 -5.55 -12.03 -6.86
C VAL A 175 -5.17 -11.33 -8.16
N ASN A 176 -5.59 -11.91 -9.29
CA ASN A 176 -5.34 -11.31 -10.60
C ASN A 176 -6.25 -10.12 -10.87
N PHE A 177 -5.66 -9.01 -11.29
CA PHE A 177 -6.33 -7.82 -11.77
C PHE A 177 -6.02 -7.63 -13.25
N GLU A 178 -7.06 -7.48 -14.08
CA GLU A 178 -6.93 -7.33 -15.54
C GLU A 178 -6.42 -5.94 -15.92
N ASP A 179 -6.81 -4.91 -15.17
CA ASP A 179 -6.37 -3.54 -15.41
C ASP A 179 -4.98 -3.28 -14.79
N GLU A 180 -3.93 -3.57 -15.55
CA GLU A 180 -2.55 -3.28 -15.14
C GLU A 180 -2.28 -1.79 -14.95
N ALA A 181 -2.99 -0.92 -15.68
CA ALA A 181 -2.81 0.52 -15.59
C ALA A 181 -3.20 1.07 -14.20
N ALA A 182 -4.13 0.41 -13.53
CA ALA A 182 -4.56 0.78 -12.18
C ALA A 182 -3.47 0.58 -11.10
N PHE A 183 -2.42 -0.20 -11.40
CA PHE A 183 -1.29 -0.46 -10.49
C PHE A 183 -0.02 0.33 -10.84
N ARG A 184 -0.10 1.20 -11.83
CA ARG A 184 1.07 2.00 -12.23
C ARG A 184 1.48 2.96 -11.15
N ASN A 185 2.80 2.94 -10.86
CA ASN A 185 3.45 3.96 -10.04
C ASN A 185 3.90 5.11 -10.93
N ILE A 186 3.69 6.33 -10.50
CA ILE A 186 4.27 7.50 -11.15
C ILE A 186 5.62 7.77 -10.49
N ASN A 187 6.71 7.44 -11.21
CA ASN A 187 8.08 7.45 -10.68
C ASN A 187 8.91 8.63 -11.15
N THR A 188 8.49 9.32 -12.22
CA THR A 188 9.24 10.42 -12.85
C THR A 188 8.35 11.62 -13.12
N LEU A 189 8.96 12.81 -13.21
CA LEU A 189 8.25 14.03 -13.61
C LEU A 189 7.68 13.94 -15.04
N ALA A 190 8.35 13.18 -15.91
CA ALA A 190 7.88 12.95 -17.29
C ALA A 190 6.59 12.11 -17.29
N GLU A 191 6.54 11.00 -16.54
CA GLU A 191 5.32 10.21 -16.37
C GLU A 191 4.19 11.03 -15.72
N LEU A 192 4.53 11.88 -14.74
CA LEU A 192 3.56 12.77 -14.10
C LEU A 192 2.90 13.71 -15.12
N GLN A 193 3.70 14.29 -16.03
CA GLN A 193 3.20 15.17 -17.09
C GLN A 193 2.37 14.40 -18.13
N GLU A 194 2.84 13.24 -18.58
CA GLU A 194 2.13 12.40 -19.54
C GLU A 194 0.73 12.03 -19.05
N PHE A 195 0.63 11.53 -17.80
CA PHE A 195 -0.66 11.13 -17.23
C PHE A 195 -1.57 12.30 -16.87
N SER A 196 -1.02 13.49 -16.60
CA SER A 196 -1.82 14.69 -16.36
C SER A 196 -2.57 15.17 -17.62
N HIS A 197 -2.09 14.83 -18.82
CA HIS A 197 -2.70 15.22 -20.08
C HIS A 197 -3.69 14.17 -20.62
N THR A 198 -3.66 12.93 -20.10
CA THR A 198 -4.49 11.81 -20.60
C THR A 198 -5.69 11.50 -19.71
N ALA A 199 -5.80 12.09 -18.54
CA ALA A 199 -6.96 11.89 -17.67
C ALA A 199 -8.20 12.58 -18.29
N PRO A 200 -9.34 11.88 -18.50
CA PRO A 200 -10.59 12.53 -18.85
C PRO A 200 -10.96 13.52 -17.74
N ALA A 201 -11.42 14.72 -18.15
CA ALA A 201 -11.97 15.69 -17.22
C ALA A 201 -13.10 15.06 -16.39
N PRO A 202 -13.30 15.50 -15.13
CA PRO A 202 -14.28 14.95 -14.20
C PRO A 202 -15.71 15.09 -14.69
#